data_c9dde16da28903cabfc081536a649bce
#
_entry.id   c9dde16da28903cabfc081536a649bce
#
_cell.length_a   1.000
_cell.length_b   1.000
_cell.length_c   1.000
_cell.angle_alpha   90.00
_cell.angle_beta   90.00
_cell.angle_gamma   90.00
#
_symmetry.space_group_name_H-M   'P 1'
#
loop_
_entity.id
_entity.type
_entity.pdbx_description
1 polymer ?
#
loop_
_entity_poly.entity_id
_entity_poly.type
_entity_poly.pdbx_seq_one_letter_code
_entity_poly.pdbx_strand_id
1 'polypeptide(L)'
;MVSNKGLIAVVDDELDIAQLFSDALQATNGFTIFAFTEPQTAFEHFELNREDYTLIISDLRMPSINGMELIKKIKELNPYIRTILMTAFAINDDLFYEYAKKELINGFLQKPIHLCDLRAEVNNQLHTYELLKRESLMACL
;
A
#
# COMPACT_ATOMS: atom_id res chain seq x y z
N MET A 1 2.13 7.78 25.63
CA MET A 1 1.98 6.48 24.98
C MET A 1 1.58 6.65 23.53
N VAL A 2 2.36 6.09 22.62
CA VAL A 2 2.04 6.18 21.19
C VAL A 2 1.03 5.08 20.87
N SER A 3 -0.17 5.46 20.43
CA SER A 3 -1.14 4.48 19.97
C SER A 3 -0.72 4.00 18.56
N ASN A 4 -0.56 2.71 18.40
CA ASN A 4 -0.26 2.13 17.10
C ASN A 4 -1.57 1.93 16.32
N LYS A 5 -1.77 2.74 15.30
CA LYS A 5 -2.97 2.64 14.44
C LYS A 5 -2.84 1.57 13.37
N GLY A 6 -1.64 1.12 13.11
CA GLY A 6 -1.38 0.10 12.12
C GLY A 6 -0.04 0.25 11.44
N LEU A 7 0.19 -0.62 10.46
CA LEU A 7 1.43 -0.69 9.72
C LEU A 7 1.22 -0.27 8.27
N ILE A 8 2.21 0.42 7.72
CA ILE A 8 2.25 0.83 6.32
C ILE A 8 3.54 0.28 5.71
N ALA A 9 3.45 -0.41 4.58
CA ALA A 9 4.60 -0.91 3.86
C ALA A 9 4.84 -0.10 2.59
N VAL A 10 6.11 0.21 2.33
CA VAL A 10 6.57 0.81 1.08
C VAL A 10 7.49 -0.20 0.42
N VAL A 11 7.16 -0.63 -0.79
CA VAL A 11 7.93 -1.64 -1.53
C VAL A 11 8.42 -1.05 -2.85
N ASP A 12 9.73 -0.91 -2.99
CA ASP A 12 10.38 -0.39 -4.20
C ASP A 12 11.77 -0.98 -4.27
N ASP A 13 12.14 -1.58 -5.40
CA ASP A 13 13.45 -2.21 -5.56
C ASP A 13 14.61 -1.22 -5.53
N GLU A 14 14.34 0.07 -5.71
CA GLU A 14 15.34 1.12 -5.54
C GLU A 14 15.37 1.56 -4.07
N LEU A 15 16.45 1.21 -3.36
CA LEU A 15 16.59 1.48 -1.93
C LEU A 15 16.39 2.96 -1.60
N ASP A 16 16.97 3.86 -2.40
CA ASP A 16 16.89 5.29 -2.16
C ASP A 16 15.43 5.80 -2.21
N ILE A 17 14.65 5.27 -3.13
CA ILE A 17 13.24 5.64 -3.27
C ILE A 17 12.42 5.08 -2.11
N ALA A 18 12.62 3.79 -1.78
CA ALA A 18 11.93 3.17 -0.67
C ALA A 18 12.20 3.94 0.63
N GLN A 19 13.45 4.31 0.87
CA GLN A 19 13.85 5.04 2.07
C GLN A 19 13.28 6.46 2.08
N LEU A 20 13.33 7.17 0.94
CA LEU A 20 12.79 8.52 0.81
C LEU A 20 11.30 8.54 1.14
N PHE A 21 10.54 7.61 0.58
CA PHE A 21 9.10 7.55 0.81
C PHE A 21 8.78 7.13 2.24
N SER A 22 9.53 6.17 2.78
CA SER A 22 9.38 5.78 4.18
C SER A 22 9.61 6.97 5.12
N ASP A 23 10.69 7.72 4.89
CA ASP A 23 11.00 8.90 5.70
C ASP A 23 9.92 9.96 5.59
N ALA A 24 9.40 10.18 4.39
CA ALA A 24 8.34 11.15 4.16
C ALA A 24 7.05 10.79 4.89
N LEU A 25 6.81 9.50 5.12
CA LEU A 25 5.61 9.01 5.77
C LEU A 25 5.76 8.81 7.28
N GLN A 26 6.97 8.91 7.83
CA GLN A 26 7.19 8.76 9.28
C GLN A 26 6.39 9.77 10.11
N ALA A 27 6.02 10.90 9.51
CA ALA A 27 5.19 11.90 10.19
C ALA A 27 3.70 11.52 10.23
N THR A 28 3.32 10.41 9.59
CA THR A 28 1.92 9.94 9.59
C THR A 28 1.57 9.43 10.98
N ASN A 29 0.70 10.18 11.64
CA ASN A 29 0.45 10.02 13.06
C ASN A 29 -0.15 8.65 13.42
N GLY A 30 0.52 7.93 14.31
CA GLY A 30 0.03 6.66 14.84
C GLY A 30 0.38 5.43 14.00
N PHE A 31 1.05 5.60 12.84
CA PHE A 31 1.42 4.47 11.99
C PHE A 31 2.91 4.19 12.06
N THR A 32 3.27 2.91 11.93
CA THR A 32 4.66 2.48 11.78
C THR A 32 4.90 2.14 10.31
N ILE A 33 5.97 2.69 9.76
CA ILE A 33 6.28 2.57 8.32
C ILE A 33 7.46 1.61 8.14
N PHE A 34 7.29 0.63 7.26
CA PHE A 34 8.35 -0.31 6.89
C PHE A 34 8.68 -0.16 5.41
N ALA A 35 9.96 -0.09 5.09
CA ALA A 35 10.44 -0.01 3.71
C ALA A 35 11.07 -1.34 3.32
N PHE A 36 10.72 -1.83 2.13
CA PHE A 36 11.25 -3.08 1.60
C PHE A 36 11.75 -2.86 0.17
N THR A 37 12.87 -3.49 -0.15
CA THR A 37 13.39 -3.48 -1.52
C THR A 37 13.10 -4.78 -2.26
N GLU A 38 12.64 -5.81 -1.54
CA GLU A 38 12.30 -7.10 -2.14
C GLU A 38 10.85 -7.46 -1.86
N PRO A 39 10.06 -7.77 -2.90
CA PRO A 39 8.63 -8.12 -2.71
C PRO A 39 8.42 -9.32 -1.79
N GLN A 40 9.32 -10.31 -1.87
CA GLN A 40 9.19 -11.51 -1.04
C GLN A 40 9.32 -11.20 0.45
N THR A 41 10.27 -10.34 0.81
CA THR A 41 10.45 -9.93 2.20
C THR A 41 9.24 -9.13 2.69
N ALA A 42 8.71 -8.26 1.84
CA ALA A 42 7.50 -7.50 2.17
C ALA A 42 6.31 -8.44 2.40
N PHE A 43 6.15 -9.43 1.54
CA PHE A 43 5.05 -10.39 1.67
C PHE A 43 5.16 -11.23 2.95
N GLU A 44 6.37 -11.69 3.28
CA GLU A 44 6.59 -12.45 4.51
C GLU A 44 6.26 -11.64 5.76
N HIS A 45 6.68 -10.38 5.78
CA HIS A 45 6.37 -9.49 6.89
C HIS A 45 4.86 -9.23 6.99
N PHE A 46 4.21 -9.07 5.84
CA PHE A 46 2.77 -8.93 5.79
C PHE A 46 2.07 -10.17 6.35
N GLU A 47 2.49 -11.37 5.96
CA GLU A 47 1.87 -12.60 6.44
C GLU A 47 1.91 -12.71 7.96
N LEU A 48 3.01 -12.31 8.58
CA LEU A 48 3.18 -12.35 10.02
C LEU A 48 2.36 -11.29 10.75
N ASN A 49 1.96 -10.24 10.06
CA ASN A 49 1.30 -9.08 10.66
C ASN A 49 0.04 -8.68 9.88
N ARG A 50 -0.61 -9.61 9.23
CA ARG A 50 -1.68 -9.31 8.24
C ARG A 50 -2.82 -8.46 8.80
N GLU A 51 -3.17 -8.62 10.06
CA GLU A 51 -4.27 -7.89 10.67
C GLU A 51 -3.87 -6.48 11.12
N ASP A 52 -2.57 -6.24 11.24
CA ASP A 52 -2.04 -4.94 11.65
C ASP A 52 -1.77 -4.02 10.47
N TYR A 53 -1.66 -4.57 9.25
CA TYR A 53 -1.40 -3.78 8.05
C TYR A 53 -2.64 -3.05 7.57
N THR A 54 -2.49 -1.75 7.37
CA THR A 54 -3.56 -0.88 6.87
C THR A 54 -3.37 -0.53 5.40
N LEU A 55 -2.12 -0.37 4.97
CA LEU A 55 -1.80 0.12 3.64
C LEU A 55 -0.50 -0.48 3.13
N ILE A 56 -0.47 -0.82 1.84
CA ILE A 56 0.77 -1.14 1.14
C ILE A 56 0.89 -0.26 -0.10
N ILE A 57 2.08 0.28 -0.30
CA ILE A 57 2.45 1.08 -1.45
C ILE A 57 3.54 0.31 -2.18
N SER A 58 3.29 -0.08 -3.42
CA SER A 58 4.25 -0.90 -4.17
C SER A 58 4.55 -0.33 -5.55
N ASP A 59 5.83 -0.37 -5.92
CA ASP A 59 6.24 -0.13 -7.30
C ASP A 59 5.71 -1.28 -8.18
N LEU A 60 5.38 -0.97 -9.42
CA LEU A 60 4.89 -1.96 -10.37
C LEU A 60 6.00 -2.89 -10.84
N ARG A 61 7.12 -2.34 -11.26
CA ARG A 61 8.21 -3.12 -11.83
C ARG A 61 9.30 -3.42 -10.82
N MET A 62 9.38 -4.69 -10.45
CA MET A 62 10.40 -5.19 -9.53
C MET A 62 10.90 -6.55 -10.03
N PRO A 63 12.15 -6.94 -9.73
CA PRO A 63 12.61 -8.30 -10.04
C PRO A 63 11.74 -9.34 -9.34
N SER A 64 11.63 -10.52 -9.92
CA SER A 64 10.91 -11.70 -9.44
C SER A 64 9.39 -11.59 -9.52
N ILE A 65 8.75 -10.66 -8.83
CA ILE A 65 7.28 -10.51 -8.85
C ILE A 65 6.96 -9.02 -9.02
N ASN A 66 6.00 -8.71 -9.88
CA ASN A 66 5.59 -7.32 -10.07
C ASN A 66 4.63 -6.87 -8.95
N GLY A 67 4.44 -5.54 -8.86
CA GLY A 67 3.60 -4.96 -7.81
C GLY A 67 2.15 -5.37 -7.86
N MET A 68 1.58 -5.62 -9.04
CA MET A 68 0.21 -6.09 -9.16
C MET A 68 0.04 -7.48 -8.59
N GLU A 69 0.99 -8.38 -8.84
CA GLU A 69 0.96 -9.72 -8.29
C GLU A 69 1.10 -9.71 -6.76
N LEU A 70 1.99 -8.86 -6.25
CA LEU A 70 2.17 -8.70 -4.81
C LEU A 70 0.87 -8.21 -4.16
N ILE A 71 0.26 -7.18 -4.73
CA ILE A 71 -0.99 -6.62 -4.24
C ILE A 71 -2.11 -7.68 -4.24
N LYS A 72 -2.20 -8.46 -5.31
CA LYS A 72 -3.20 -9.51 -5.42
C LYS A 72 -3.06 -10.53 -4.29
N LYS A 73 -1.83 -11.02 -4.07
CA LYS A 73 -1.55 -11.99 -3.00
C LYS A 73 -1.91 -11.43 -1.63
N ILE A 74 -1.59 -10.18 -1.40
CA ILE A 74 -1.87 -9.50 -0.12
C ILE A 74 -3.38 -9.35 0.08
N LYS A 75 -4.11 -8.92 -0.94
CA LYS A 75 -5.57 -8.75 -0.88
C LYS A 75 -6.30 -10.08 -0.65
N GLU A 76 -5.76 -11.18 -1.14
CA GLU A 76 -6.34 -12.50 -0.90
C GLU A 76 -6.30 -12.89 0.58
N LEU A 77 -5.27 -12.43 1.30
CA LEU A 77 -5.12 -12.71 2.72
C LEU A 77 -5.82 -11.70 3.61
N ASN A 78 -5.90 -10.45 3.18
CA ASN A 78 -6.59 -9.39 3.91
C ASN A 78 -7.28 -8.45 2.92
N PRO A 79 -8.56 -8.69 2.61
CA PRO A 79 -9.30 -7.86 1.64
C PRO A 79 -9.48 -6.41 2.06
N TYR A 80 -9.32 -6.09 3.34
CA TYR A 80 -9.54 -4.74 3.86
C TYR A 80 -8.34 -3.82 3.71
N ILE A 81 -7.14 -4.38 3.49
CA ILE A 81 -5.95 -3.55 3.34
C ILE A 81 -6.09 -2.62 2.12
N ARG A 82 -5.62 -1.38 2.27
CA ARG A 82 -5.61 -0.44 1.13
C ARG A 82 -4.32 -0.64 0.35
N THR A 83 -4.40 -0.42 -0.95
CA THR A 83 -3.26 -0.65 -1.84
C THR A 83 -3.06 0.53 -2.77
N ILE A 84 -1.81 0.97 -2.91
CA ILE A 84 -1.41 2.02 -3.86
C ILE A 84 -0.34 1.43 -4.77
N LEU A 85 -0.53 1.55 -6.07
CA LEU A 85 0.46 1.14 -7.06
C LEU A 85 1.20 2.36 -7.60
N MET A 86 2.53 2.26 -7.66
CA MET A 86 3.39 3.30 -8.25
C MET A 86 3.95 2.80 -9.58
N THR A 87 3.95 3.64 -10.61
CA THR A 87 4.51 3.25 -11.90
C THR A 87 5.07 4.46 -12.65
N ALA A 88 6.13 4.21 -13.43
CA ALA A 88 6.70 5.21 -14.34
C ALA A 88 6.01 5.21 -15.72
N PHE A 89 5.13 4.26 -15.97
CA PHE A 89 4.54 4.06 -17.28
C PHE A 89 3.07 4.45 -17.30
N ALA A 90 2.61 4.97 -18.45
CA ALA A 90 1.18 5.17 -18.67
C ALA A 90 0.51 3.80 -18.64
N ILE A 91 -0.58 3.72 -17.89
CA ILE A 91 -1.27 2.44 -17.73
C ILE A 91 -2.38 2.34 -18.77
N ASN A 92 -2.08 1.60 -19.83
CA ASN A 92 -3.03 1.21 -20.86
C ASN A 92 -3.14 -0.30 -20.92
N ASP A 93 -2.98 -0.95 -19.78
CA ASP A 93 -2.95 -2.41 -19.69
C ASP A 93 -4.33 -2.90 -19.24
N ASP A 94 -4.88 -3.85 -19.96
CA ASP A 94 -6.15 -4.49 -19.64
C ASP A 94 -6.09 -5.13 -18.25
N LEU A 95 -4.93 -5.67 -17.86
CA LEU A 95 -4.74 -6.27 -16.55
C LEU A 95 -4.86 -5.25 -15.43
N PHE A 96 -4.33 -4.03 -15.64
CA PHE A 96 -4.48 -2.95 -14.67
C PHE A 96 -5.96 -2.60 -14.47
N TYR A 97 -6.70 -2.41 -15.56
CA TYR A 97 -8.12 -2.09 -15.48
C TYR A 97 -8.90 -3.20 -14.79
N GLU A 98 -8.54 -4.46 -15.06
CA GLU A 98 -9.17 -5.59 -14.40
C GLU A 98 -8.92 -5.57 -12.88
N TYR A 99 -7.69 -5.30 -12.46
CA TYR A 99 -7.34 -5.24 -11.03
C TYR A 99 -8.02 -4.05 -10.34
N ALA A 100 -8.07 -2.91 -11.01
CA ALA A 100 -8.75 -1.73 -10.47
C ALA A 100 -10.25 -1.97 -10.33
N LYS A 101 -10.86 -2.61 -11.33
CA LYS A 101 -12.28 -2.93 -11.34
C LYS A 101 -12.65 -3.91 -10.22
N LYS A 102 -11.76 -4.84 -9.90
CA LYS A 102 -11.93 -5.80 -8.79
C LYS A 102 -11.54 -5.21 -7.43
N GLU A 103 -11.22 -3.92 -7.40
CA GLU A 103 -10.79 -3.21 -6.18
C GLU A 103 -9.52 -3.78 -5.55
N LEU A 104 -8.66 -4.40 -6.37
CA LEU A 104 -7.36 -4.88 -5.92
C LEU A 104 -6.35 -3.73 -5.79
N ILE A 105 -6.48 -2.71 -6.66
CA ILE A 105 -5.68 -1.49 -6.61
C ILE A 105 -6.62 -0.36 -6.21
N ASN A 106 -6.37 0.24 -5.05
CA ASN A 106 -7.24 1.28 -4.51
C ASN A 106 -6.78 2.68 -4.84
N GLY A 107 -5.48 2.87 -5.02
CA GLY A 107 -4.90 4.14 -5.39
C GLY A 107 -3.76 3.96 -6.37
N PHE A 108 -3.38 5.05 -7.03
CA PHE A 108 -2.40 5.02 -8.08
C PHE A 108 -1.56 6.29 -8.05
N LEU A 109 -0.24 6.15 -8.17
CA LEU A 109 0.69 7.27 -8.27
C LEU A 109 1.61 7.06 -9.45
N GLN A 110 1.71 8.06 -10.33
CA GLN A 110 2.59 8.01 -11.49
C GLN A 110 3.92 8.69 -11.17
N LYS A 111 5.02 7.99 -11.46
CA LYS A 111 6.37 8.54 -11.29
C LYS A 111 6.67 9.58 -12.37
N PRO A 112 7.40 10.66 -12.09
CA PRO A 112 8.02 10.97 -10.80
C PRO A 112 6.98 11.44 -9.78
N ILE A 113 7.06 10.91 -8.56
CA ILE A 113 6.07 11.19 -7.53
C ILE A 113 6.55 12.31 -6.63
N HIS A 114 5.75 13.37 -6.52
CA HIS A 114 6.02 14.45 -5.56
C HIS A 114 5.59 13.99 -4.16
N LEU A 115 6.36 14.35 -3.14
CA LEU A 115 6.08 13.92 -1.78
C LEU A 115 4.73 14.40 -1.26
N CYS A 116 4.28 15.58 -1.71
CA CYS A 116 2.96 16.07 -1.31
C CYS A 116 1.84 15.20 -1.91
N ASP A 117 2.01 14.71 -3.14
CA ASP A 117 1.04 13.82 -3.77
C ASP A 117 1.03 12.45 -3.08
N LEU A 118 2.20 11.95 -2.70
CA LEU A 118 2.31 10.71 -1.93
C LEU A 118 1.55 10.82 -0.61
N ARG A 119 1.80 11.89 0.14
CA ARG A 119 1.13 12.12 1.43
C ARG A 119 -0.37 12.27 1.28
N ALA A 120 -0.81 12.99 0.26
CA ALA A 120 -2.24 13.20 0.00
C ALA A 120 -2.94 11.88 -0.31
N GLU A 121 -2.34 11.04 -1.17
CA GLU A 121 -2.92 9.75 -1.51
C GLU A 121 -2.92 8.80 -0.32
N VAL A 122 -1.84 8.77 0.46
CA VAL A 122 -1.77 7.96 1.68
C VAL A 122 -2.88 8.37 2.65
N ASN A 123 -3.03 9.66 2.91
CA ASN A 123 -4.07 10.14 3.81
C ASN A 123 -5.47 9.80 3.31
N ASN A 124 -5.69 9.87 2.01
CA ASN A 124 -6.96 9.49 1.39
C ASN A 124 -7.26 8.00 1.63
N GLN A 125 -6.27 7.14 1.44
CA GLN A 125 -6.46 5.70 1.64
C GLN A 125 -6.66 5.34 3.12
N LEU A 126 -5.95 6.00 4.01
CA LEU A 126 -6.12 5.77 5.45
C LEU A 126 -7.49 6.21 5.93
N HIS A 127 -7.98 7.34 5.41
CA HIS A 127 -9.32 7.81 5.72
C HIS A 127 -10.39 6.82 5.23
N THR A 128 -10.26 6.33 4.01
CA THR A 128 -11.17 5.33 3.44
C THR A 128 -11.14 4.04 4.26
N TYR A 129 -9.96 3.60 4.69
CA TYR A 129 -9.83 2.42 5.53
C TYR A 129 -10.64 2.58 6.82
N GLU A 130 -10.51 3.72 7.49
CA GLU A 130 -11.25 4.00 8.72
C GLU A 130 -12.78 3.98 8.51
N LEU A 131 -13.25 4.56 7.42
CA LEU A 131 -14.67 4.57 7.10
C LEU A 131 -15.20 3.15 6.86
N LEU A 132 -14.48 2.35 6.08
CA LEU A 132 -14.88 0.98 5.79
C LEU A 132 -14.87 0.10 7.04
N LYS A 133 -13.91 0.32 7.92
CA LYS A 133 -13.81 -0.40 9.18
C LYS A 133 -14.99 -0.07 10.09
N ARG A 134 -15.40 1.19 10.16
CA ARG A 134 -16.57 1.62 10.92
C ARG A 134 -17.86 1.02 10.39
N GLU A 135 -18.03 1.00 9.06
CA GLU A 135 -19.18 0.39 8.42
C GLU A 135 -19.28 -1.10 8.73
N SER A 136 -18.14 -1.80 8.70
CA SER A 136 -18.08 -3.22 9.02
C SER A 136 -18.50 -3.50 10.47
N LEU A 137 -18.04 -2.66 11.41
CA LEU A 137 -18.43 -2.78 12.81
C LEU A 137 -19.92 -2.52 13.01
N MET A 138 -20.46 -1.52 12.33
CA MET A 138 -21.89 -1.20 12.43
C MET A 138 -22.77 -2.29 11.82
N ALA A 139 -22.29 -2.93 10.77
CA ALA A 139 -23.03 -4.03 10.14
C ALA A 139 -23.15 -5.26 11.07
N CYS A 140 -22.28 -5.38 12.06
CA CYS A 140 -22.31 -6.46 13.03
C CYS A 140 -23.26 -6.20 14.22
N LEU A 141 -23.78 -4.99 14.30
CA LEU A 141 -24.73 -4.62 15.34
C LEU A 141 -26.16 -4.93 14.92
#